data_8ff84abb6453d580346b8bc5bd6d9fbd
#
_entry.id   8ff84abb6453d580346b8bc5bd6d9fbd
#
_cell.length_a   1.000
_cell.length_b   1.000
_cell.length_c   1.000
_cell.angle_alpha   90.00
_cell.angle_beta   90.00
_cell.angle_gamma   90.00
#
_symmetry.space_group_name_H-M   'P 1'
#
loop_
_entity.id
_entity.type
_entity.pdbx_description
1 polymer ?
#
loop_
_entity_poly.entity_id
_entity_poly.type
_entity_poly.pdbx_seq_one_letter_code
_entity_poly.pdbx_strand_id
1 'polypeptide(L)'
;LRGANVLRDDLDQPVFIVNSELEAMACCGVRQPDTSRLRWWEAAGTCHVSQQSRAARKLMAGRDRLITVDADAGINAIPIGPLYDSAFYHMHRWLSEGVAPPIQPRIDFEACGSIVRDDDGIAKGGIRLPQVEVPLAINSAIPLKPDIFAYLGGSSHPFSKEEILSRYVDLSSFLKAFESAAELAVEEGVLM
;
A
#
# COMPACT_ATOMS: atom_id res chain seq x y z
N LEU A 1 -1.58 -0.03 -27.11
CA LEU A 1 -2.61 -1.07 -27.24
C LEU A 1 -2.22 -2.28 -26.43
N ARG A 2 -2.61 -2.30 -25.20
CA ARG A 2 -2.39 -3.45 -24.32
C ARG A 2 -3.71 -4.19 -24.30
N GLY A 3 -3.75 -5.36 -24.94
CA GLY A 3 -4.85 -6.28 -24.72
C GLY A 3 -4.96 -6.54 -23.22
N ALA A 4 -6.17 -6.59 -22.68
CA ALA A 4 -6.38 -6.91 -21.29
C ALA A 4 -5.89 -8.35 -21.06
N ASN A 5 -4.72 -8.49 -20.43
CA ASN A 5 -4.21 -9.79 -20.01
C ASN A 5 -4.89 -10.14 -18.70
N VAL A 6 -5.99 -10.85 -18.78
CA VAL A 6 -6.70 -11.35 -17.61
C VAL A 6 -6.10 -12.68 -17.16
N LEU A 7 -6.11 -12.89 -15.86
CA LEU A 7 -5.74 -14.18 -15.28
C LEU A 7 -6.80 -15.21 -15.62
N ARG A 8 -6.36 -16.41 -15.90
CA ARG A 8 -7.24 -17.57 -16.14
C ARG A 8 -7.97 -17.94 -14.85
N ASP A 9 -9.24 -18.29 -14.97
CA ASP A 9 -10.11 -18.71 -13.88
C ASP A 9 -10.41 -20.23 -13.88
N ASP A 10 -9.89 -20.94 -14.86
CA ASP A 10 -10.03 -22.39 -15.04
C ASP A 10 -8.92 -23.20 -14.35
N LEU A 11 -8.01 -22.56 -13.61
CA LEU A 11 -6.96 -23.20 -12.83
C LEU A 11 -7.44 -23.51 -11.41
N ASP A 12 -6.95 -24.63 -10.85
CA ASP A 12 -7.29 -25.02 -9.49
C ASP A 12 -6.52 -24.25 -8.42
N GLN A 13 -5.39 -23.68 -8.76
CA GLN A 13 -4.54 -22.93 -7.85
C GLN A 13 -5.14 -21.54 -7.58
N PRO A 14 -5.27 -21.14 -6.30
CA PRO A 14 -5.67 -19.78 -5.98
C PRO A 14 -4.57 -18.77 -6.33
N VAL A 15 -5.00 -17.57 -6.70
CA VAL A 15 -4.12 -16.44 -6.99
C VAL A 15 -4.46 -15.30 -6.05
N PHE A 16 -3.45 -14.77 -5.37
CA PHE A 16 -3.58 -13.62 -4.49
C PHE A 16 -2.68 -12.48 -4.98
N ILE A 17 -3.30 -11.37 -5.37
CA ILE A 17 -2.61 -10.17 -5.83
C ILE A 17 -2.66 -9.14 -4.70
N VAL A 18 -1.50 -8.59 -4.37
CA VAL A 18 -1.36 -7.51 -3.40
C VAL A 18 -0.58 -6.38 -4.07
N ASN A 19 -1.26 -5.30 -4.36
CA ASN A 19 -0.72 -4.15 -5.05
C ASN A 19 -0.52 -2.97 -4.09
N SER A 20 0.59 -2.26 -4.22
CA SER A 20 0.67 -0.89 -3.71
C SER A 20 -0.19 0.05 -4.57
N GLU A 21 -0.32 1.30 -4.16
CA GLU A 21 -1.00 2.33 -4.97
C GLU A 21 -0.37 2.45 -6.37
N LEU A 22 0.96 2.29 -6.48
CA LEU A 22 1.65 2.35 -7.76
C LEU A 22 1.25 1.21 -8.70
N GLU A 23 1.26 -0.04 -8.21
CA GLU A 23 0.83 -1.20 -9.00
C GLU A 23 -0.66 -1.14 -9.31
N ALA A 24 -1.50 -0.64 -8.38
CA ALA A 24 -2.91 -0.46 -8.63
C ALA A 24 -3.16 0.49 -9.81
N MET A 25 -2.40 1.60 -9.91
CA MET A 25 -2.43 2.50 -11.07
C MET A 25 -1.99 1.80 -12.36
N ALA A 26 -0.91 1.02 -12.32
CA ALA A 26 -0.38 0.32 -13.47
C ALA A 26 -1.30 -0.80 -13.96
N CYS A 27 -2.01 -1.46 -13.05
CA CYS A 27 -2.85 -2.63 -13.30
C CYS A 27 -4.36 -2.30 -13.41
N CYS A 28 -4.75 -1.04 -13.32
CA CYS A 28 -6.18 -0.64 -13.31
C CYS A 28 -6.99 -1.20 -14.50
N GLY A 29 -6.39 -1.29 -15.69
CA GLY A 29 -7.04 -1.79 -16.90
C GLY A 29 -7.18 -3.32 -16.98
N VAL A 30 -6.61 -4.06 -16.03
CA VAL A 30 -6.65 -5.53 -15.97
C VAL A 30 -7.22 -6.07 -14.66
N ARG A 31 -7.85 -5.20 -13.87
CA ARG A 31 -8.54 -5.60 -12.64
C ARG A 31 -9.61 -6.64 -12.91
N GLN A 32 -9.65 -7.65 -12.08
CA GLN A 32 -10.67 -8.70 -12.12
C GLN A 32 -11.43 -8.74 -10.79
N PRO A 33 -12.70 -9.12 -10.77
CA PRO A 33 -13.43 -9.31 -9.52
C PRO A 33 -12.83 -10.40 -8.67
N ASP A 34 -12.98 -10.30 -7.36
CA ASP A 34 -12.65 -11.38 -6.45
C ASP A 34 -13.55 -12.59 -6.71
N THR A 35 -12.95 -13.78 -6.67
CA THR A 35 -13.66 -15.06 -6.89
C THR A 35 -13.29 -16.05 -5.78
N SER A 36 -13.76 -17.28 -5.87
CA SER A 36 -13.32 -18.36 -5.00
C SER A 36 -11.84 -18.72 -5.16
N ARG A 37 -11.17 -18.24 -6.24
CA ARG A 37 -9.79 -18.56 -6.58
C ARG A 37 -8.92 -17.33 -6.87
N LEU A 38 -9.49 -16.14 -6.92
CA LEU A 38 -8.76 -14.88 -7.08
C LEU A 38 -9.09 -13.93 -5.93
N ARG A 39 -8.05 -13.41 -5.30
CA ARG A 39 -8.14 -12.32 -4.33
C ARG A 39 -7.24 -11.18 -4.78
N TRP A 40 -7.73 -9.95 -4.63
CA TRP A 40 -7.04 -8.76 -5.11
C TRP A 40 -7.10 -7.65 -4.08
N TRP A 41 -5.98 -7.37 -3.45
CA TRP A 41 -5.82 -6.29 -2.48
C TRP A 41 -5.04 -5.13 -3.07
N GLU A 42 -5.41 -3.92 -2.69
CA GLU A 42 -4.77 -2.68 -3.11
C GLU A 42 -4.62 -1.75 -1.92
N ALA A 43 -3.37 -1.36 -1.62
CA ALA A 43 -3.04 -0.54 -0.46
C ALA A 43 -2.89 0.93 -0.85
N ALA A 44 -3.83 1.76 -0.41
CA ALA A 44 -3.82 3.20 -0.61
C ALA A 44 -2.60 3.86 0.06
N GLY A 45 -2.12 4.94 -0.50
CA GLY A 45 -1.02 5.73 0.06
C GLY A 45 0.35 5.05 0.05
N THR A 46 0.48 3.87 -0.55
CA THR A 46 1.73 3.07 -0.55
C THR A 46 2.47 3.15 -1.89
N CYS A 47 3.72 2.73 -1.90
CA CYS A 47 4.55 2.68 -3.10
C CYS A 47 5.30 1.35 -3.21
N HIS A 48 5.92 1.09 -4.37
CA HIS A 48 6.67 -0.13 -4.61
C HIS A 48 7.88 -0.30 -3.69
N VAL A 49 8.59 0.81 -3.39
CA VAL A 49 9.80 0.80 -2.53
C VAL A 49 9.67 1.89 -1.47
N SER A 50 9.14 1.54 -0.30
CA SER A 50 9.04 2.47 0.82
C SER A 50 10.40 2.84 1.41
N GLN A 51 10.42 3.89 2.24
CA GLN A 51 11.61 4.31 2.99
C GLN A 51 12.25 3.16 3.77
N GLN A 52 11.44 2.32 4.41
CA GLN A 52 11.92 1.16 5.17
C GLN A 52 12.55 0.09 4.27
N SER A 53 11.92 -0.21 3.13
CA SER A 53 12.47 -1.15 2.15
C SER A 53 13.82 -0.68 1.63
N ARG A 54 13.98 0.63 1.42
CA ARG A 54 15.28 1.21 1.01
C ARG A 54 16.32 1.10 2.11
N ALA A 55 15.96 1.40 3.35
CA ALA A 55 16.89 1.26 4.48
C ALA A 55 17.39 -0.18 4.61
N ALA A 56 16.51 -1.17 4.52
CA ALA A 56 16.87 -2.58 4.52
C ALA A 56 17.80 -2.95 3.34
N ARG A 57 17.47 -2.50 2.11
CA ARG A 57 18.31 -2.73 0.94
C ARG A 57 19.70 -2.09 1.06
N LYS A 58 19.79 -0.90 1.65
CA LYS A 58 21.07 -0.22 1.88
C LYS A 58 21.96 -1.04 2.83
N LEU A 59 21.39 -1.60 3.89
CA LEU A 59 22.12 -2.49 4.81
C LEU A 59 22.63 -3.75 4.09
N MET A 60 21.75 -4.39 3.32
CA MET A 60 22.11 -5.58 2.54
C MET A 60 23.20 -5.29 1.51
N ALA A 61 23.04 -4.20 0.76
CA ALA A 61 24.01 -3.79 -0.26
C ALA A 61 25.38 -3.45 0.36
N GLY A 62 25.40 -2.80 1.54
CA GLY A 62 26.65 -2.55 2.28
C GLY A 62 27.35 -3.84 2.69
N ARG A 63 26.60 -4.84 3.18
CA ARG A 63 27.12 -6.17 3.48
C ARG A 63 27.70 -6.85 2.24
N ASP A 64 26.99 -6.78 1.12
CA ASP A 64 27.32 -7.51 -0.11
C ASP A 64 28.23 -6.67 -1.05
N ARG A 65 28.66 -5.49 -0.61
CA ARG A 65 29.53 -4.54 -1.35
C ARG A 65 28.95 -4.11 -2.71
N LEU A 66 27.63 -3.96 -2.78
CA LEU A 66 26.90 -3.51 -3.96
C LEU A 66 26.80 -1.98 -3.97
N ILE A 67 26.73 -1.42 -5.16
CA ILE A 67 26.48 0.02 -5.33
C ILE A 67 25.03 0.31 -4.95
N THR A 68 24.83 1.29 -4.06
CA THR A 68 23.50 1.81 -3.73
C THR A 68 23.34 3.20 -4.33
N VAL A 69 22.15 3.46 -4.86
CA VAL A 69 21.73 4.81 -5.19
C VAL A 69 21.05 5.38 -3.94
N ASP A 70 21.63 6.41 -3.35
CA ASP A 70 20.96 7.14 -2.26
C ASP A 70 19.77 7.88 -2.86
N ALA A 71 18.59 7.58 -2.34
CA ALA A 71 17.40 8.29 -2.74
C ALA A 71 17.29 9.60 -1.96
N ASP A 72 16.78 10.57 -2.65
CA ASP A 72 16.44 11.87 -2.10
C ASP A 72 15.45 11.77 -0.92
N ALA A 73 15.47 12.78 -0.07
CA ALA A 73 14.45 12.97 0.94
C ALA A 73 13.04 13.04 0.32
N GLY A 74 12.03 12.64 1.06
CA GLY A 74 10.63 12.73 0.62
C GLY A 74 10.06 11.46 -0.04
N ILE A 75 10.70 10.31 0.14
CA ILE A 75 10.17 9.03 -0.28
C ILE A 75 9.01 8.63 0.63
N ASN A 76 8.04 7.93 0.05
CA ASN A 76 6.90 7.36 0.76
C ASN A 76 7.33 6.58 2.01
N ALA A 77 6.73 6.93 3.14
CA ALA A 77 7.09 6.41 4.45
C ALA A 77 6.18 5.26 4.93
N ILE A 78 5.12 4.91 4.18
CA ILE A 78 4.19 3.86 4.60
C ILE A 78 4.84 2.48 4.52
N PRO A 79 4.90 1.73 5.64
CA PRO A 79 5.46 0.39 5.64
C PRO A 79 4.45 -0.62 5.08
N ILE A 80 4.65 -1.09 3.86
CA ILE A 80 3.78 -2.11 3.25
C ILE A 80 4.11 -3.54 3.75
N GLY A 81 5.24 -3.75 4.40
CA GLY A 81 5.68 -5.06 4.90
C GLY A 81 4.63 -5.79 5.74
N PRO A 82 4.04 -5.18 6.79
CA PRO A 82 3.01 -5.83 7.60
C PRO A 82 1.79 -6.33 6.81
N LEU A 83 1.41 -5.62 5.74
CA LEU A 83 0.36 -6.08 4.84
C LEU A 83 0.78 -7.35 4.07
N TYR A 84 2.04 -7.43 3.63
CA TYR A 84 2.55 -8.63 2.99
C TYR A 84 2.63 -9.81 3.96
N ASP A 85 3.02 -9.59 5.22
CA ASP A 85 3.02 -10.64 6.24
C ASP A 85 1.61 -11.22 6.43
N SER A 86 0.60 -10.36 6.53
CA SER A 86 -0.80 -10.77 6.59
C SER A 86 -1.25 -11.51 5.32
N ALA A 87 -0.85 -11.02 4.15
CA ALA A 87 -1.17 -11.68 2.89
C ALA A 87 -0.55 -13.09 2.78
N PHE A 88 0.69 -13.27 3.22
CA PHE A 88 1.33 -14.59 3.28
C PHE A 88 0.64 -15.53 4.25
N TYR A 89 0.23 -15.04 5.41
CA TYR A 89 -0.57 -15.81 6.38
C TYR A 89 -1.89 -16.28 5.76
N HIS A 90 -2.64 -15.38 5.14
CA HIS A 90 -3.88 -15.73 4.47
C HIS A 90 -3.68 -16.68 3.29
N MET A 91 -2.63 -16.50 2.50
CA MET A 91 -2.32 -17.42 1.40
C MET A 91 -1.99 -18.83 1.92
N HIS A 92 -1.25 -18.92 3.03
CA HIS A 92 -1.01 -20.20 3.69
C HIS A 92 -2.33 -20.88 4.10
N ARG A 93 -3.23 -20.17 4.76
CA ARG A 93 -4.55 -20.69 5.15
C ARG A 93 -5.41 -21.09 3.96
N TRP A 94 -5.35 -20.31 2.89
CA TRP A 94 -6.10 -20.63 1.68
C TRP A 94 -5.64 -21.95 1.06
N LEU A 95 -4.34 -22.18 1.02
CA LEU A 95 -3.75 -23.42 0.46
C LEU A 95 -3.93 -24.63 1.39
N SER A 96 -3.83 -24.46 2.70
CA SER A 96 -3.84 -25.58 3.65
C SER A 96 -5.23 -25.90 4.21
N GLU A 97 -6.11 -24.88 4.36
CA GLU A 97 -7.39 -25.00 5.02
C GLU A 97 -8.58 -24.69 4.09
N GLY A 98 -8.32 -24.19 2.88
CA GLY A 98 -9.36 -23.73 1.96
C GLY A 98 -10.00 -22.40 2.36
N VAL A 99 -9.44 -21.67 3.35
CA VAL A 99 -9.97 -20.40 3.86
C VAL A 99 -9.38 -19.25 3.05
N ALA A 100 -10.17 -18.72 2.13
CA ALA A 100 -9.75 -17.59 1.29
C ALA A 100 -9.50 -16.30 2.11
N PRO A 101 -8.54 -15.44 1.70
CA PRO A 101 -8.35 -14.13 2.31
C PRO A 101 -9.63 -13.28 2.29
N PRO A 102 -9.84 -12.36 3.25
CA PRO A 102 -10.99 -11.47 3.22
C PRO A 102 -10.99 -10.61 1.94
N ILE A 103 -12.19 -10.28 1.48
CA ILE A 103 -12.36 -9.31 0.38
C ILE A 103 -12.14 -7.92 0.96
N GLN A 104 -11.31 -7.14 0.29
CA GLN A 104 -10.99 -5.78 0.70
C GLN A 104 -11.49 -4.76 -0.33
N PRO A 105 -11.79 -3.53 0.09
CA PRO A 105 -12.09 -2.45 -0.84
C PRO A 105 -10.91 -2.20 -1.78
N ARG A 106 -11.20 -1.66 -2.96
CA ARG A 106 -10.18 -1.31 -3.96
C ARG A 106 -10.04 0.19 -4.06
N ILE A 107 -8.87 0.64 -4.48
CA ILE A 107 -8.62 2.06 -4.72
C ILE A 107 -9.58 2.59 -5.78
N ASP A 108 -10.18 3.75 -5.52
CA ASP A 108 -11.10 4.41 -6.42
C ASP A 108 -10.36 5.12 -7.56
N PHE A 109 -10.87 4.96 -8.77
CA PHE A 109 -10.35 5.62 -9.97
C PHE A 109 -11.45 6.40 -10.67
N GLU A 110 -11.15 7.65 -11.06
CA GLU A 110 -11.99 8.42 -12.01
C GLU A 110 -11.87 7.84 -13.40
N ALA A 111 -10.64 7.51 -13.80
CA ALA A 111 -10.27 6.81 -15.02
C ALA A 111 -9.05 5.94 -14.72
N CYS A 112 -8.81 4.92 -15.55
CA CYS A 112 -7.67 4.03 -15.33
C CYS A 112 -6.36 4.83 -15.23
N GLY A 113 -5.70 4.69 -14.07
CA GLY A 113 -4.47 5.41 -13.72
C GLY A 113 -4.68 6.76 -13.04
N SER A 114 -5.93 7.24 -12.91
CA SER A 114 -6.27 8.49 -12.23
C SER A 114 -7.00 8.18 -10.92
N ILE A 115 -6.29 8.20 -9.80
CA ILE A 115 -6.82 7.89 -8.48
C ILE A 115 -7.70 9.02 -7.96
N VAL A 116 -8.87 8.68 -7.44
CA VAL A 116 -9.70 9.60 -6.66
C VAL A 116 -9.01 9.88 -5.33
N ARG A 117 -8.86 11.15 -4.99
CA ARG A 117 -8.22 11.58 -3.75
C ARG A 117 -9.20 12.37 -2.88
N ASP A 118 -8.97 12.34 -1.57
CA ASP A 118 -9.68 13.19 -0.63
C ASP A 118 -9.12 14.64 -0.64
N ASP A 119 -9.69 15.50 0.21
CA ASP A 119 -9.29 16.91 0.30
C ASP A 119 -7.83 17.11 0.75
N ASP A 120 -7.25 16.10 1.39
CA ASP A 120 -5.83 16.07 1.78
C ASP A 120 -4.92 15.52 0.67
N GLY A 121 -5.47 15.03 -0.43
CA GLY A 121 -4.70 14.41 -1.50
C GLY A 121 -4.36 12.94 -1.26
N ILE A 122 -4.96 12.29 -0.25
CA ILE A 122 -4.79 10.87 0.05
C ILE A 122 -5.76 10.04 -0.81
N ALA A 123 -5.31 8.90 -1.31
CA ALA A 123 -6.14 8.02 -2.14
C ALA A 123 -7.38 7.53 -1.39
N LYS A 124 -8.53 7.57 -2.06
CA LYS A 124 -9.80 6.99 -1.59
C LYS A 124 -9.91 5.52 -1.98
N GLY A 125 -10.67 4.78 -1.17
CA GLY A 125 -10.80 3.33 -1.33
C GLY A 125 -9.51 2.59 -1.00
N GLY A 126 -9.47 1.30 -1.33
CA GLY A 126 -8.33 0.44 -1.00
C GLY A 126 -8.17 0.13 0.48
N ILE A 127 -7.17 -0.66 0.79
CA ILE A 127 -6.74 -0.91 2.16
C ILE A 127 -6.00 0.34 2.66
N ARG A 128 -6.48 0.91 3.74
CA ARG A 128 -5.88 2.07 4.40
C ARG A 128 -5.21 1.61 5.68
N LEU A 129 -3.90 1.43 5.63
CA LEU A 129 -3.11 1.12 6.83
C LEU A 129 -3.22 2.24 7.88
N PRO A 130 -2.99 1.99 9.17
CA PRO A 130 -3.13 3.00 10.22
C PRO A 130 -2.42 4.32 9.94
N GLN A 131 -1.25 4.27 9.27
CA GLN A 131 -0.50 5.47 8.88
C GLN A 131 -1.16 6.27 7.73
N VAL A 132 -2.10 5.66 7.01
CA VAL A 132 -2.88 6.31 5.96
C VAL A 132 -4.21 6.80 6.52
N GLU A 133 -4.81 6.06 7.45
CA GLU A 133 -6.07 6.41 8.09
C GLU A 133 -5.91 7.53 9.11
N VAL A 134 -4.79 7.54 9.84
CA VAL A 134 -4.44 8.55 10.85
C VAL A 134 -3.10 9.20 10.44
N PRO A 135 -3.12 10.07 9.41
CA PRO A 135 -1.90 10.51 8.76
C PRO A 135 -1.17 11.62 9.52
N LEU A 136 0.16 11.57 9.50
CA LEU A 136 1.07 12.67 9.84
C LEU A 136 1.74 13.27 8.59
N ALA A 137 1.43 12.70 7.42
CA ALA A 137 1.96 13.12 6.14
C ALA A 137 1.01 12.67 5.01
N ILE A 138 1.04 13.37 3.89
CA ILE A 138 0.45 12.88 2.65
C ILE A 138 1.46 11.92 2.02
N ASN A 139 1.09 10.65 1.91
CA ASN A 139 1.87 9.64 1.22
C ASN A 139 1.19 9.24 -0.08
N SER A 140 1.95 9.10 -1.15
CA SER A 140 1.43 8.80 -2.48
C SER A 140 2.41 7.93 -3.26
N ALA A 141 1.91 7.16 -4.22
CA ALA A 141 2.72 6.48 -5.21
C ALA A 141 3.37 7.44 -6.21
N ILE A 142 2.88 8.67 -6.33
CA ILE A 142 3.39 9.66 -7.28
C ILE A 142 4.69 10.26 -6.75
N PRO A 143 5.82 10.17 -7.48
CA PRO A 143 7.09 10.73 -7.04
C PRO A 143 7.11 12.25 -7.17
N LEU A 144 7.93 12.91 -6.32
CA LEU A 144 8.15 14.36 -6.39
C LEU A 144 8.92 14.81 -7.64
N LYS A 145 9.72 13.93 -8.19
CA LYS A 145 10.57 14.19 -9.36
C LYS A 145 10.38 13.08 -10.40
N PRO A 146 10.42 13.39 -11.69
CA PRO A 146 10.32 12.41 -12.77
C PRO A 146 11.66 11.66 -12.96
N ASP A 147 12.06 10.88 -11.96
CA ASP A 147 13.23 10.03 -11.99
C ASP A 147 12.78 8.58 -11.89
N ILE A 148 13.40 7.68 -12.65
CA ILE A 148 13.04 6.28 -12.69
C ILE A 148 13.18 5.58 -11.32
N PHE A 149 14.16 5.98 -10.51
CA PHE A 149 14.33 5.45 -9.16
C PHE A 149 13.38 6.09 -8.16
N ALA A 150 13.05 7.38 -8.32
CA ALA A 150 12.03 8.07 -7.56
C ALA A 150 10.63 7.53 -7.90
N TYR A 151 10.40 7.12 -9.16
CA TYR A 151 9.13 6.55 -9.61
C TYR A 151 8.66 5.36 -8.75
N LEU A 152 9.56 4.49 -8.34
CA LEU A 152 9.24 3.35 -7.47
C LEU A 152 9.06 3.75 -6.00
N GLY A 153 9.60 4.88 -5.61
CA GLY A 153 9.64 5.35 -4.22
C GLY A 153 8.46 6.23 -3.81
N GLY A 154 7.66 6.70 -4.77
CA GLY A 154 6.55 7.60 -4.48
C GLY A 154 6.99 8.87 -3.75
N SER A 155 6.11 9.44 -2.94
CA SER A 155 6.39 10.64 -2.18
C SER A 155 5.77 10.65 -0.77
N SER A 156 6.37 11.44 0.12
CA SER A 156 5.86 11.75 1.45
C SER A 156 6.00 13.24 1.72
N HIS A 157 4.90 13.89 2.08
CA HIS A 157 4.82 15.29 2.45
C HIS A 157 4.33 15.39 3.90
N PRO A 158 5.23 15.55 4.88
CA PRO A 158 4.82 15.73 6.27
C PRO A 158 3.92 16.94 6.44
N PHE A 159 2.90 16.82 7.27
CA PHE A 159 2.08 17.93 7.68
C PHE A 159 2.89 18.92 8.55
N SER A 160 2.56 20.19 8.47
CA SER A 160 3.07 21.20 9.40
C SER A 160 2.59 20.92 10.82
N LYS A 161 3.24 21.52 11.80
CA LYS A 161 2.81 21.42 13.19
C LYS A 161 1.37 21.91 13.39
N GLU A 162 1.00 22.97 12.70
CA GLU A 162 -0.33 23.58 12.74
C GLU A 162 -1.39 22.61 12.19
N GLU A 163 -1.12 21.95 11.06
CA GLU A 163 -2.00 20.93 10.47
C GLU A 163 -2.14 19.72 11.39
N ILE A 164 -1.05 19.25 11.99
CA ILE A 164 -1.10 18.12 12.95
C ILE A 164 -1.97 18.51 14.16
N LEU A 165 -1.78 19.70 14.73
CA LEU A 165 -2.55 20.15 15.89
C LEU A 165 -4.03 20.44 15.55
N SER A 166 -4.35 20.77 14.30
CA SER A 166 -5.75 20.92 13.87
C SER A 166 -6.47 19.58 13.74
N ARG A 167 -5.73 18.49 13.44
CA ARG A 167 -6.27 17.12 13.32
C ARG A 167 -6.33 16.42 14.66
N TYR A 168 -5.29 16.57 15.45
CA TYR A 168 -5.09 15.88 16.73
C TYR A 168 -4.81 16.91 17.81
N VAL A 169 -5.72 17.02 18.77
CA VAL A 169 -5.61 18.01 19.86
C VAL A 169 -4.30 17.86 20.64
N ASP A 170 -3.86 16.62 20.82
CA ASP A 170 -2.64 16.25 21.52
C ASP A 170 -2.13 14.85 21.08
N LEU A 171 -0.97 14.47 21.62
CA LEU A 171 -0.40 13.15 21.36
C LEU A 171 -1.33 12.00 21.80
N SER A 172 -2.07 12.17 22.90
CA SER A 172 -2.98 11.12 23.40
C SER A 172 -4.14 10.88 22.43
N SER A 173 -4.71 11.93 21.85
CA SER A 173 -5.78 11.80 20.85
C SER A 173 -5.29 11.19 19.56
N PHE A 174 -4.07 11.53 19.11
CA PHE A 174 -3.43 10.87 17.97
C PHE A 174 -3.21 9.37 18.24
N LEU A 175 -2.61 9.02 19.38
CA LEU A 175 -2.33 7.61 19.73
C LEU A 175 -3.61 6.78 19.81
N LYS A 176 -4.69 7.30 20.41
CA LYS A 176 -5.98 6.60 20.44
C LYS A 176 -6.56 6.38 19.04
N ALA A 177 -6.51 7.40 18.18
CA ALA A 177 -6.98 7.26 16.80
C ALA A 177 -6.17 6.22 16.03
N PHE A 178 -4.84 6.26 16.19
CA PHE A 178 -3.95 5.31 15.55
C PHE A 178 -4.14 3.87 16.05
N GLU A 179 -4.30 3.68 17.36
CA GLU A 179 -4.59 2.39 18.00
C GLU A 179 -5.91 1.83 17.46
N SER A 180 -6.98 2.64 17.45
CA SER A 180 -8.28 2.22 16.89
C SER A 180 -8.19 1.84 15.40
N ALA A 181 -7.41 2.57 14.61
CA ALA A 181 -7.19 2.23 13.20
C ALA A 181 -6.38 0.93 13.06
N ALA A 182 -5.44 0.66 13.96
CA ALA A 182 -4.67 -0.58 13.96
C ALA A 182 -5.54 -1.78 14.38
N GLU A 183 -6.38 -1.63 15.41
CA GLU A 183 -7.33 -2.66 15.84
C GLU A 183 -8.30 -3.02 14.72
N LEU A 184 -8.88 -2.02 14.04
CA LEU A 184 -9.75 -2.24 12.89
C LEU A 184 -9.03 -2.99 11.77
N ALA A 185 -7.81 -2.61 11.45
CA ALA A 185 -7.01 -3.28 10.42
C ALA A 185 -6.70 -4.76 10.77
N VAL A 186 -6.58 -5.08 12.07
CA VAL A 186 -6.46 -6.48 12.54
C VAL A 186 -7.80 -7.21 12.40
N GLU A 187 -8.92 -6.58 12.79
CA GLU A 187 -10.27 -7.16 12.65
C GLU A 187 -10.62 -7.45 11.19
N GLU A 188 -10.23 -6.56 10.28
CA GLU A 188 -10.41 -6.73 8.83
C GLU A 188 -9.42 -7.75 8.21
N GLY A 189 -8.46 -8.23 8.98
CA GLY A 189 -7.47 -9.22 8.56
C GLY A 189 -6.38 -8.65 7.64
N VAL A 190 -6.20 -7.34 7.61
CA VAL A 190 -5.13 -6.70 6.82
C VAL A 190 -3.83 -6.49 7.62
N LEU A 191 -3.93 -6.59 8.93
CA LEU A 191 -2.81 -6.70 9.87
C LEU A 191 -2.97 -7.93 10.77
N MET A 192 -1.86 -8.33 11.42
CA MET A 192 -1.81 -9.44 12.39
C MET A 192 -1.17 -8.98 13.70
#